data_0900d464fbaecebbb023f9985f666720
#
_entry.id   0900d464fbaecebbb023f9985f666720
#
_cell.length_a   1.000
_cell.length_b   1.000
_cell.length_c   1.000
_cell.angle_alpha   90.00
_cell.angle_beta   90.00
_cell.angle_gamma   90.00
#
_symmetry.space_group_name_H-M   'P 1'
#
loop_
_entity.id
_entity.type
_entity.pdbx_description
1 polymer ?
#
loop_
_entity_poly.entity_id
_entity_poly.type
_entity_poly.pdbx_seq_one_letter_code
_entity_poly.pdbx_strand_id
1 'polypeptide(L)'
;MKKLKSICFAILTTICDTSAFAAVDALEDDELTRGTTRPWRSEDVPSLFSRSETTISTTFYSRNRHATDHAGDIHVNAFSLGLDWRSGYVAGPWGFVGADLSGFANLRVAPGTGLSEVLYHDYRDGVDQSYATLAQAALKWRSTAAGDGWQVRAGYTPISVGTLGTSGGLHSHAYRGAEVKYRVGGLEVGYGWADQFRNEWDNRFRPMTNAWHQNREQYDGSGRRIDFVHSVGIRYEANADSYVDAGVGEGNRYRRNAQVTATRAWQLANSGTITATGYGLWGRYEAALGPVAAPRNEWHASGSVGYATGPFTVSLGLGVTHAPDSGELNFRLTPWANSDNRNQIQTWGQLDDFVWDGTKVLKAAASYQIGSYVGMPGLAVGISGIQGWAMKNPGRGNTSANEIDLSLTYDVKEGALKGVGFGIFPARLRTNGFYGKSDRNDVKLIASYSKTF
;
A
#
# COMPACT_ATOMS: atom_id res chain seq x y z
N MET A 1 -31.02 4.20 5.57
CA MET A 1 -29.99 4.03 6.60
C MET A 1 -28.80 3.16 6.19
N LYS A 2 -28.94 2.13 5.33
CA LYS A 2 -27.79 1.27 4.89
C LYS A 2 -26.83 1.96 3.89
N LYS A 3 -27.27 2.95 3.11
CA LYS A 3 -26.43 3.67 2.14
C LYS A 3 -25.49 4.74 2.76
N LEU A 4 -25.81 5.23 3.95
CA LEU A 4 -24.97 6.24 4.62
C LEU A 4 -23.69 5.63 5.24
N LYS A 5 -23.73 4.36 5.66
CA LYS A 5 -22.59 3.67 6.29
C LYS A 5 -21.40 3.43 5.34
N SER A 6 -21.67 3.19 4.05
CA SER A 6 -20.60 2.99 3.06
C SER A 6 -19.83 4.27 2.70
N ILE A 7 -20.47 5.44 2.80
CA ILE A 7 -19.86 6.72 2.46
C ILE A 7 -18.87 7.19 3.55
N CYS A 8 -19.18 6.95 4.82
CA CYS A 8 -18.29 7.34 5.92
C CYS A 8 -16.99 6.54 5.95
N PHE A 9 -17.01 5.29 5.54
CA PHE A 9 -15.84 4.40 5.56
C PHE A 9 -14.80 4.79 4.48
N ALA A 10 -15.27 5.11 3.28
CA ALA A 10 -14.40 5.56 2.17
C ALA A 10 -13.67 6.89 2.48
N ILE A 11 -14.29 7.76 3.31
CA ILE A 11 -13.71 9.06 3.67
C ILE A 11 -12.59 8.92 4.73
N LEU A 12 -12.71 7.97 5.66
CA LEU A 12 -11.73 7.80 6.73
C LEU A 12 -10.41 7.18 6.26
N THR A 13 -10.46 6.24 5.32
CA THR A 13 -9.26 5.64 4.72
C THR A 13 -8.47 6.64 3.88
N THR A 14 -9.13 7.55 3.19
CA THR A 14 -8.51 8.56 2.30
C THR A 14 -7.62 9.58 3.04
N ILE A 15 -7.71 9.70 4.35
CA ILE A 15 -6.94 10.69 5.11
C ILE A 15 -5.73 10.09 5.82
N CYS A 16 -5.77 8.80 6.14
CA CYS A 16 -4.65 8.12 6.77
C CYS A 16 -3.53 7.76 5.79
N ASP A 17 -3.84 7.65 4.50
CA ASP A 17 -2.88 7.38 3.43
C ASP A 17 -2.78 8.58 2.50
N THR A 18 -1.78 9.42 2.73
CA THR A 18 -1.44 10.55 1.84
C THR A 18 -0.58 10.13 0.65
N SER A 19 -0.42 8.84 0.37
CA SER A 19 0.03 8.45 -0.95
C SER A 19 -1.09 8.76 -1.95
N ALA A 20 -0.78 9.43 -3.03
CA ALA A 20 -1.72 9.75 -4.11
C ALA A 20 -2.47 8.54 -4.68
N PHE A 21 -2.04 7.37 -4.31
CA PHE A 21 -2.60 6.08 -4.65
C PHE A 21 -3.79 5.68 -3.78
N ALA A 22 -3.90 6.19 -2.55
CA ALA A 22 -4.99 5.82 -1.65
C ALA A 22 -6.38 6.21 -2.16
N ALA A 23 -6.50 7.22 -2.99
CA ALA A 23 -7.80 7.60 -3.57
C ALA A 23 -8.25 6.64 -4.69
N VAL A 24 -7.31 6.02 -5.41
CA VAL A 24 -7.59 4.98 -6.42
C VAL A 24 -7.63 3.61 -5.72
N ASP A 25 -6.73 3.37 -4.78
CA ASP A 25 -6.60 2.13 -4.02
C ASP A 25 -7.71 1.93 -2.97
N ALA A 26 -8.29 2.98 -2.42
CA ALA A 26 -9.38 2.84 -1.43
C ALA A 26 -10.64 2.15 -2.01
N LEU A 27 -10.78 2.11 -3.33
CA LEU A 27 -11.82 1.31 -4.00
C LEU A 27 -11.35 -0.12 -4.31
N GLU A 28 -10.03 -0.34 -4.51
CA GLU A 28 -9.47 -1.64 -4.85
C GLU A 28 -8.91 -2.40 -3.65
N ASP A 29 -8.24 -1.73 -2.71
CA ASP A 29 -7.64 -2.36 -1.53
C ASP A 29 -8.69 -2.98 -0.60
N ASP A 30 -9.88 -2.39 -0.53
CA ASP A 30 -10.96 -2.93 0.30
C ASP A 30 -11.51 -4.27 -0.23
N GLU A 31 -11.43 -4.52 -1.53
CA GLU A 31 -11.83 -5.79 -2.15
C GLU A 31 -10.67 -6.77 -2.35
N LEU A 32 -9.46 -6.30 -2.61
CA LEU A 32 -8.27 -7.16 -2.78
C LEU A 32 -7.68 -7.63 -1.46
N THR A 33 -7.59 -6.76 -0.46
CA THR A 33 -7.03 -7.10 0.85
C THR A 33 -8.06 -7.68 1.81
N ARG A 34 -9.32 -7.31 1.69
CA ARG A 34 -10.41 -7.87 2.48
C ARG A 34 -10.93 -9.19 1.95
N GLY A 35 -10.24 -9.86 1.03
CA GLY A 35 -10.66 -11.18 0.58
C GLY A 35 -12.17 -11.37 0.65
N THR A 36 -12.94 -10.66 -0.19
CA THR A 36 -14.39 -10.80 -0.30
C THR A 36 -15.13 -10.92 1.04
N THR A 37 -15.22 -9.85 1.80
CA THR A 37 -16.02 -9.79 3.03
C THR A 37 -17.53 -9.66 2.77
N ARG A 38 -17.99 -9.74 1.52
CA ARG A 38 -19.41 -9.92 1.25
C ARG A 38 -19.81 -11.30 1.77
N PRO A 39 -20.77 -11.40 2.72
CA PRO A 39 -21.33 -12.69 3.06
C PRO A 39 -22.00 -13.23 1.80
N TRP A 40 -21.45 -14.32 1.28
CA TRP A 40 -22.01 -15.01 0.13
C TRP A 40 -23.37 -15.57 0.53
N ARG A 41 -24.41 -15.22 -0.19
CA ARG A 41 -25.69 -15.89 -0.04
C ARG A 41 -25.58 -17.28 -0.64
N SER A 42 -26.29 -18.26 -0.10
CA SER A 42 -26.32 -19.65 -0.61
C SER A 42 -26.80 -19.75 -2.07
N GLU A 43 -27.51 -18.75 -2.54
CA GLU A 43 -27.96 -18.57 -3.94
C GLU A 43 -26.79 -18.16 -4.87
N ASP A 44 -25.65 -17.85 -4.32
CA ASP A 44 -24.47 -17.32 -5.01
C ASP A 44 -23.43 -18.40 -5.35
N VAL A 45 -23.81 -19.69 -5.51
CA VAL A 45 -22.91 -20.73 -6.02
C VAL A 45 -22.84 -20.64 -7.55
N PRO A 46 -21.88 -19.90 -8.10
CA PRO A 46 -21.86 -19.58 -9.51
C PRO A 46 -21.08 -20.59 -10.30
N SER A 47 -21.38 -20.64 -11.57
CA SER A 47 -20.45 -21.18 -12.55
C SER A 47 -19.20 -20.30 -12.64
N LEU A 48 -18.07 -20.88 -12.98
CA LEU A 48 -16.77 -20.22 -13.09
C LEU A 48 -16.81 -18.93 -13.90
N PHE A 49 -17.68 -18.84 -14.90
CA PHE A 49 -17.78 -17.74 -15.85
C PHE A 49 -19.02 -16.86 -15.66
N SER A 50 -20.18 -17.39 -15.30
CA SER A 50 -21.42 -16.62 -15.25
C SER A 50 -21.47 -15.58 -14.13
N ARG A 51 -20.55 -15.66 -13.19
CA ARG A 51 -20.33 -14.68 -12.12
C ARG A 51 -18.86 -14.30 -11.98
N SER A 52 -18.12 -14.36 -13.08
CA SER A 52 -16.83 -13.73 -13.14
C SER A 52 -17.01 -12.22 -13.24
N GLU A 53 -16.11 -11.51 -12.63
CA GLU A 53 -15.97 -10.07 -12.77
C GLU A 53 -14.74 -9.78 -13.63
N THR A 54 -14.90 -8.89 -14.61
CA THR A 54 -13.80 -8.41 -15.44
C THR A 54 -13.70 -6.91 -15.26
N THR A 55 -12.57 -6.44 -14.75
CA THR A 55 -12.29 -5.01 -14.61
C THR A 55 -11.25 -4.58 -15.63
N ILE A 56 -11.57 -3.53 -16.37
CA ILE A 56 -10.64 -2.83 -17.23
C ILE A 56 -10.32 -1.50 -16.57
N SER A 57 -9.04 -1.22 -16.38
CA SER A 57 -8.55 0.04 -15.83
C SER A 57 -7.61 0.74 -16.78
N THR A 58 -7.63 2.05 -16.80
CA THR A 58 -6.66 2.89 -17.49
C THR A 58 -6.24 4.02 -16.58
N THR A 59 -4.95 4.37 -16.61
CA THR A 59 -4.43 5.48 -15.82
C THR A 59 -3.39 6.24 -16.61
N PHE A 60 -3.53 7.54 -16.67
CA PHE A 60 -2.46 8.45 -17.04
C PHE A 60 -1.80 8.93 -15.75
N TYR A 61 -0.48 8.77 -15.69
CA TYR A 61 0.35 9.17 -14.57
C TYR A 61 1.44 10.11 -15.04
N SER A 62 1.53 11.27 -14.38
CA SER A 62 2.62 12.22 -14.58
C SER A 62 3.19 12.62 -13.25
N ARG A 63 4.52 12.60 -13.12
CA ARG A 63 5.23 13.08 -11.95
C ARG A 63 6.37 13.99 -12.34
N ASN A 64 6.45 15.12 -11.67
CA ASN A 64 7.52 16.07 -11.79
C ASN A 64 8.07 16.39 -10.39
N ARG A 65 9.20 15.76 -10.03
CA ARG A 65 9.94 16.01 -8.80
C ARG A 65 11.22 16.73 -9.13
N HIS A 66 11.46 17.80 -8.38
CA HIS A 66 12.71 18.55 -8.43
C HIS A 66 13.37 18.55 -7.06
N ALA A 67 14.62 18.10 -7.01
CA ALA A 67 15.49 18.10 -5.84
C ALA A 67 16.57 19.19 -5.97
N THR A 68 16.94 19.86 -4.87
CA THR A 68 17.93 20.96 -4.94
C THR A 68 19.33 20.51 -5.35
N ASP A 69 19.66 19.24 -5.18
CA ASP A 69 20.92 18.62 -5.63
C ASP A 69 20.80 17.88 -6.97
N HIS A 70 19.64 17.92 -7.60
CA HIS A 70 19.28 17.18 -8.83
C HIS A 70 19.40 15.65 -8.75
N ALA A 71 19.93 15.09 -7.67
CA ALA A 71 20.12 13.65 -7.53
C ALA A 71 18.81 12.85 -7.36
N GLY A 72 17.74 13.57 -7.01
CA GLY A 72 16.39 12.99 -6.83
C GLY A 72 15.36 13.51 -7.82
N ASP A 73 15.79 14.15 -8.92
CA ASP A 73 14.88 14.64 -9.95
C ASP A 73 14.17 13.47 -10.65
N ILE A 74 12.85 13.59 -10.79
CA ILE A 74 12.01 12.62 -11.49
C ILE A 74 11.11 13.36 -12.47
N HIS A 75 11.16 12.97 -13.72
CA HIS A 75 10.22 13.38 -14.74
C HIS A 75 9.66 12.14 -15.42
N VAL A 76 8.41 11.84 -15.21
CA VAL A 76 7.77 10.66 -15.80
C VAL A 76 6.40 11.00 -16.33
N ASN A 77 6.09 10.46 -17.51
CA ASN A 77 4.75 10.46 -18.08
C ASN A 77 4.47 9.05 -18.59
N ALA A 78 3.48 8.42 -18.01
CA ALA A 78 3.12 7.05 -18.31
C ALA A 78 1.62 6.92 -18.56
N PHE A 79 1.25 6.00 -19.41
CA PHE A 79 -0.12 5.53 -19.59
C PHE A 79 -0.17 4.06 -19.24
N SER A 80 -1.09 3.68 -18.38
CA SER A 80 -1.30 2.32 -17.93
C SER A 80 -2.63 1.77 -18.42
N LEU A 81 -2.63 0.49 -18.79
CA LEU A 81 -3.81 -0.30 -19.11
C LEU A 81 -3.76 -1.58 -18.28
N GLY A 82 -4.79 -1.82 -17.48
CA GLY A 82 -4.95 -3.02 -16.66
C GLY A 82 -6.17 -3.84 -17.08
N LEU A 83 -6.04 -5.16 -16.97
CA LEU A 83 -7.12 -6.12 -17.08
C LEU A 83 -7.08 -7.06 -15.88
N ASP A 84 -8.16 -7.12 -15.12
CA ASP A 84 -8.33 -8.00 -13.97
C ASP A 84 -9.58 -8.87 -14.20
N TRP A 85 -9.38 -10.19 -14.19
CA TRP A 85 -10.46 -11.16 -14.28
C TRP A 85 -10.47 -12.02 -13.02
N ARG A 86 -11.59 -12.02 -12.33
CA ARG A 86 -11.87 -12.85 -11.16
C ARG A 86 -12.99 -13.81 -11.48
N SER A 87 -12.69 -15.09 -11.47
CA SER A 87 -13.72 -16.10 -11.68
C SER A 87 -14.71 -16.15 -10.52
N GLY A 88 -15.92 -16.59 -10.80
CA GLY A 88 -16.77 -17.18 -9.78
C GLY A 88 -16.12 -18.45 -9.17
N TYR A 89 -16.91 -19.20 -8.40
CA TYR A 89 -16.50 -20.46 -7.83
C TYR A 89 -17.34 -21.59 -8.37
N VAL A 90 -16.73 -22.76 -8.53
CA VAL A 90 -17.40 -24.02 -8.85
C VAL A 90 -17.40 -24.89 -7.60
N ALA A 91 -18.58 -25.40 -7.24
CA ALA A 91 -18.70 -26.35 -6.14
C ALA A 91 -18.07 -27.69 -6.51
N GLY A 92 -17.29 -28.23 -5.61
CA GLY A 92 -16.69 -29.58 -5.70
C GLY A 92 -16.91 -30.36 -4.40
N PRO A 93 -16.47 -31.60 -4.33
CA PRO A 93 -16.69 -32.46 -3.15
C PRO A 93 -15.95 -31.93 -1.90
N TRP A 94 -14.97 -31.08 -2.06
CA TRP A 94 -14.10 -30.54 -1.00
C TRP A 94 -14.28 -29.04 -0.73
N GLY A 95 -15.30 -28.40 -1.31
CA GLY A 95 -15.55 -26.97 -1.21
C GLY A 95 -15.67 -26.31 -2.58
N PHE A 96 -15.21 -25.08 -2.69
CA PHE A 96 -15.42 -24.22 -3.85
C PHE A 96 -14.08 -23.79 -4.46
N VAL A 97 -13.91 -23.94 -5.76
CA VAL A 97 -12.67 -23.64 -6.48
C VAL A 97 -12.92 -22.52 -7.49
N GLY A 98 -11.97 -21.60 -7.62
CA GLY A 98 -11.96 -20.54 -8.61
C GLY A 98 -10.53 -20.16 -9.02
N ALA A 99 -10.42 -19.16 -9.90
CA ALA A 99 -9.14 -18.65 -10.37
C ALA A 99 -9.21 -17.14 -10.57
N ASP A 100 -8.07 -16.47 -10.43
CA ASP A 100 -7.91 -15.04 -10.69
C ASP A 100 -6.77 -14.86 -11.69
N LEU A 101 -6.97 -13.99 -12.68
CA LEU A 101 -5.98 -13.67 -13.71
C LEU A 101 -5.98 -12.17 -13.94
N SER A 102 -4.81 -11.53 -13.84
CA SER A 102 -4.66 -10.14 -14.19
C SER A 102 -3.34 -9.83 -14.86
N GLY A 103 -3.33 -8.76 -15.64
CA GLY A 103 -2.15 -8.26 -16.31
C GLY A 103 -2.29 -6.77 -16.58
N PHE A 104 -1.16 -6.12 -16.80
CA PHE A 104 -1.15 -4.71 -17.17
C PHE A 104 -0.01 -4.38 -18.11
N ALA A 105 -0.15 -3.25 -18.79
CA ALA A 105 0.87 -2.65 -19.62
C ALA A 105 1.06 -1.19 -19.22
N ASN A 106 2.31 -0.80 -18.98
CA ASN A 106 2.72 0.57 -18.73
C ASN A 106 3.50 1.09 -19.92
N LEU A 107 2.99 2.14 -20.54
CA LEU A 107 3.54 2.77 -21.73
C LEU A 107 4.21 4.09 -21.35
N ARG A 108 5.46 4.25 -21.68
CA ARG A 108 6.16 5.53 -21.58
C ARG A 108 5.62 6.48 -22.64
N VAL A 109 5.04 7.58 -22.22
CA VAL A 109 4.42 8.57 -23.13
C VAL A 109 5.46 9.56 -23.65
N ALA A 110 6.44 9.94 -22.80
CA ALA A 110 7.50 10.86 -23.16
C ALA A 110 8.84 10.45 -22.52
N PRO A 111 9.98 10.86 -23.08
CA PRO A 111 11.26 10.71 -22.40
C PRO A 111 11.23 11.29 -21.01
N GLY A 112 11.80 10.58 -20.04
CA GLY A 112 11.81 10.99 -18.64
C GLY A 112 13.19 10.75 -18.03
N THR A 113 13.37 11.23 -16.80
CA THR A 113 14.57 11.07 -15.99
C THR A 113 14.21 10.59 -14.60
N GLY A 114 15.17 9.93 -13.94
CA GLY A 114 15.00 9.41 -12.58
C GLY A 114 14.27 8.06 -12.54
N LEU A 115 14.15 7.54 -11.33
CA LEU A 115 13.43 6.30 -11.06
C LEU A 115 11.94 6.55 -11.06
N SER A 116 11.24 5.98 -12.01
CA SER A 116 9.79 5.98 -12.07
C SER A 116 9.23 4.93 -11.10
N GLU A 117 8.13 5.26 -10.44
CA GLU A 117 7.35 4.32 -9.64
C GLU A 117 6.39 3.48 -10.50
N VAL A 118 6.37 3.68 -11.82
CA VAL A 118 5.37 3.10 -12.74
C VAL A 118 6.00 2.36 -13.89
N LEU A 119 7.08 2.92 -14.50
CA LEU A 119 7.75 2.33 -15.64
C LEU A 119 8.86 1.38 -15.19
N TYR A 120 9.18 0.37 -16.00
CA TYR A 120 10.33 -0.48 -15.76
C TYR A 120 11.61 0.32 -15.93
N HIS A 121 12.42 0.40 -14.88
CA HIS A 121 13.73 1.03 -14.93
C HIS A 121 14.80 -0.01 -15.28
N ASP A 122 15.43 0.17 -16.44
CA ASP A 122 16.60 -0.63 -16.79
C ASP A 122 17.86 0.03 -16.23
N TYR A 123 18.38 -0.53 -15.15
CA TYR A 123 19.58 0.00 -14.49
C TYR A 123 20.86 -0.16 -15.31
N ARG A 124 20.86 -0.94 -16.39
CA ARG A 124 22.00 -1.04 -17.32
C ARG A 124 22.10 0.19 -18.19
N ASP A 125 20.96 0.63 -18.69
CA ASP A 125 20.89 1.75 -19.63
C ASP A 125 20.50 3.05 -18.92
N GLY A 126 20.07 2.99 -17.64
CA GLY A 126 19.60 4.14 -16.87
C GLY A 126 18.31 4.76 -17.40
N VAL A 127 17.51 4.00 -18.14
CA VAL A 127 16.34 4.50 -18.86
C VAL A 127 15.09 3.76 -18.45
N ASP A 128 14.03 4.52 -18.21
CA ASP A 128 12.69 3.99 -18.01
C ASP A 128 12.09 3.46 -19.32
N GLN A 129 11.51 2.28 -19.29
CA GLN A 129 10.99 1.57 -20.45
C GLN A 129 9.53 1.20 -20.29
N SER A 130 8.80 1.17 -21.42
CA SER A 130 7.47 0.57 -21.49
C SER A 130 7.57 -0.94 -21.27
N TYR A 131 6.58 -1.53 -20.62
CA TYR A 131 6.52 -2.98 -20.44
C TYR A 131 5.09 -3.46 -20.25
N ALA A 132 4.89 -4.75 -20.42
CA ALA A 132 3.67 -5.46 -20.06
C ALA A 132 4.03 -6.69 -19.21
N THR A 133 3.18 -7.02 -18.28
CA THR A 133 3.45 -8.14 -17.36
C THR A 133 2.16 -8.81 -16.89
N LEU A 134 2.31 -10.09 -16.52
CA LEU A 134 1.30 -10.79 -15.74
C LEU A 134 1.34 -10.24 -14.30
N ALA A 135 0.21 -9.73 -13.82
CA ALA A 135 0.09 -9.23 -12.46
C ALA A 135 -0.32 -10.33 -11.48
N GLN A 136 -1.27 -11.16 -11.89
CA GLN A 136 -1.78 -12.27 -11.09
C GLN A 136 -2.12 -13.46 -11.98
N ALA A 137 -1.89 -14.66 -11.47
CA ALA A 137 -2.40 -15.93 -11.97
C ALA A 137 -2.47 -16.92 -10.80
N ALA A 138 -3.62 -17.05 -10.19
CA ALA A 138 -3.79 -17.80 -8.95
C ALA A 138 -5.02 -18.70 -8.99
N LEU A 139 -4.91 -19.83 -8.34
CA LEU A 139 -6.04 -20.65 -7.95
C LEU A 139 -6.51 -20.22 -6.56
N LYS A 140 -7.82 -20.21 -6.37
CA LYS A 140 -8.46 -19.92 -5.08
C LYS A 140 -9.42 -21.03 -4.70
N TRP A 141 -9.44 -21.33 -3.41
CA TRP A 141 -10.31 -22.35 -2.84
C TRP A 141 -10.89 -21.86 -1.52
N ARG A 142 -12.10 -22.26 -1.20
CA ARG A 142 -12.73 -22.08 0.09
C ARG A 142 -13.57 -23.28 0.50
N SER A 143 -13.62 -23.54 1.80
CA SER A 143 -14.34 -24.69 2.33
C SER A 143 -15.86 -24.50 2.36
N THR A 144 -16.33 -23.27 2.44
CA THR A 144 -17.77 -22.94 2.60
C THR A 144 -18.21 -21.86 1.63
N ALA A 145 -19.50 -21.79 1.34
CA ALA A 145 -20.10 -20.70 0.56
C ALA A 145 -20.24 -19.41 1.36
N ALA A 146 -20.33 -19.48 2.68
CA ALA A 146 -20.69 -18.35 3.55
C ALA A 146 -19.53 -17.40 3.89
N GLY A 147 -18.31 -17.68 3.44
CA GLY A 147 -17.13 -16.83 3.72
C GLY A 147 -16.38 -17.22 5.01
N ASP A 148 -17.02 -17.85 5.99
CA ASP A 148 -16.35 -18.47 7.13
C ASP A 148 -15.69 -19.80 6.72
N GLY A 149 -14.71 -20.26 7.51
CA GLY A 149 -13.97 -21.48 7.23
C GLY A 149 -12.62 -21.24 6.57
N TRP A 150 -12.11 -22.26 5.92
CA TRP A 150 -10.81 -22.21 5.27
C TRP A 150 -10.88 -21.51 3.92
N GLN A 151 -9.86 -20.70 3.64
CA GLN A 151 -9.62 -20.06 2.36
C GLN A 151 -8.16 -20.26 1.98
N VAL A 152 -7.90 -20.59 0.73
CA VAL A 152 -6.56 -20.80 0.17
C VAL A 152 -6.46 -20.04 -1.15
N ARG A 153 -5.35 -19.37 -1.36
CA ARG A 153 -4.96 -18.80 -2.65
C ARG A 153 -3.51 -19.16 -2.93
N ALA A 154 -3.20 -19.61 -4.13
CA ALA A 154 -1.86 -20.04 -4.50
C ALA A 154 -1.56 -19.72 -5.97
N GLY A 155 -0.32 -19.35 -6.24
CA GLY A 155 0.17 -18.98 -7.57
C GLY A 155 0.91 -17.63 -7.56
N TYR A 156 0.69 -16.83 -8.59
CA TYR A 156 1.14 -15.44 -8.64
C TYR A 156 -0.01 -14.57 -8.12
N THR A 157 0.13 -14.03 -6.92
CA THR A 157 -0.99 -13.39 -6.21
C THR A 157 -0.53 -12.38 -5.17
N PRO A 158 -1.31 -11.34 -4.92
CA PRO A 158 -1.17 -10.57 -3.70
C PRO A 158 -1.32 -11.48 -2.48
N ILE A 159 -0.45 -11.32 -1.48
CA ILE A 159 -0.53 -12.01 -0.19
C ILE A 159 -0.66 -10.95 0.89
N SER A 160 -1.61 -11.13 1.81
CA SER A 160 -1.84 -10.19 2.91
C SER A 160 -2.11 -10.94 4.21
N VAL A 161 -1.03 -11.32 4.90
CA VAL A 161 -1.07 -12.09 6.16
C VAL A 161 0.03 -11.61 7.11
N GLY A 162 -0.33 -11.21 8.30
CA GLY A 162 0.61 -10.76 9.33
C GLY A 162 1.48 -9.61 8.84
N THR A 163 2.80 -9.81 8.79
CA THR A 163 3.77 -8.83 8.31
C THR A 163 4.05 -8.93 6.81
N LEU A 164 3.48 -9.90 6.11
CA LEU A 164 3.61 -10.06 4.67
C LEU A 164 2.40 -9.43 3.99
N GLY A 165 2.65 -8.46 3.12
CA GLY A 165 1.61 -7.75 2.39
C GLY A 165 2.10 -7.26 1.04
N THR A 166 1.19 -6.68 0.30
CA THR A 166 1.46 -6.01 -0.98
C THR A 166 1.04 -4.56 -0.84
N SER A 167 1.89 -3.63 -1.23
CA SER A 167 1.51 -2.22 -1.24
C SER A 167 0.56 -1.93 -2.38
N GLY A 168 -0.29 -0.96 -2.18
CA GLY A 168 -0.97 -0.27 -3.24
C GLY A 168 0.02 0.61 -4.01
N GLY A 169 -0.12 0.62 -5.29
CA GLY A 169 0.55 1.51 -6.21
C GLY A 169 -0.37 1.74 -7.37
N LEU A 170 0.15 2.07 -8.54
CA LEU A 170 -0.67 2.07 -9.75
C LEU A 170 -1.17 0.65 -10.06
N HIS A 171 -0.36 -0.36 -9.72
CA HIS A 171 -0.68 -1.78 -9.79
C HIS A 171 -0.19 -2.50 -8.54
N SER A 172 -0.98 -3.43 -8.04
CA SER A 172 -0.62 -4.21 -6.87
C SER A 172 0.69 -4.96 -7.05
N HIS A 173 1.53 -4.92 -6.04
CA HIS A 173 2.64 -5.85 -5.90
C HIS A 173 2.09 -7.27 -5.78
N ALA A 174 2.85 -8.25 -6.20
CA ALA A 174 2.43 -9.65 -6.11
C ALA A 174 3.60 -10.57 -5.80
N TYR A 175 3.28 -11.73 -5.24
CA TYR A 175 4.21 -12.79 -4.91
C TYR A 175 3.94 -14.03 -5.73
N ARG A 176 4.95 -14.84 -5.99
CA ARG A 176 4.77 -16.26 -6.26
C ARG A 176 4.73 -16.97 -4.92
N GLY A 177 3.56 -17.50 -4.55
CA GLY A 177 3.40 -18.05 -3.21
C GLY A 177 2.00 -18.58 -2.93
N ALA A 178 1.67 -18.67 -1.67
CA ALA A 178 0.36 -19.08 -1.20
C ALA A 178 -0.01 -18.39 0.11
N GLU A 179 -1.30 -18.19 0.31
CA GLU A 179 -1.88 -17.85 1.61
C GLU A 179 -2.97 -18.84 1.99
N VAL A 180 -3.04 -19.15 3.28
CA VAL A 180 -4.09 -19.96 3.88
C VAL A 180 -4.67 -19.16 5.02
N LYS A 181 -5.98 -19.01 5.07
CA LYS A 181 -6.70 -18.28 6.11
C LYS A 181 -7.84 -19.15 6.66
N TYR A 182 -8.09 -19.03 7.94
CA TYR A 182 -9.28 -19.58 8.59
C TYR A 182 -10.05 -18.44 9.23
N ARG A 183 -11.33 -18.33 8.88
CA ARG A 183 -12.22 -17.29 9.38
C ARG A 183 -13.40 -17.90 10.11
N VAL A 184 -13.73 -17.31 11.25
CA VAL A 184 -14.94 -17.65 12.02
C VAL A 184 -15.45 -16.40 12.72
N GLY A 185 -16.64 -15.95 12.35
CA GLY A 185 -17.17 -14.67 12.85
C GLY A 185 -16.21 -13.51 12.53
N GLY A 186 -15.85 -12.74 13.56
CA GLY A 186 -14.90 -11.63 13.44
C GLY A 186 -13.42 -12.02 13.51
N LEU A 187 -13.09 -13.30 13.73
CA LEU A 187 -11.71 -13.77 13.87
C LEU A 187 -11.19 -14.33 12.54
N GLU A 188 -10.03 -13.89 12.10
CA GLU A 188 -9.25 -14.47 11.01
C GLU A 188 -7.85 -14.82 11.50
N VAL A 189 -7.38 -16.03 11.19
CA VAL A 189 -5.99 -16.47 11.39
C VAL A 189 -5.45 -16.89 10.05
N GLY A 190 -4.23 -16.47 9.71
CA GLY A 190 -3.64 -16.74 8.41
C GLY A 190 -2.17 -17.10 8.45
N TYR A 191 -1.72 -17.78 7.39
CA TYR A 191 -0.34 -18.03 7.07
C TYR A 191 -0.08 -17.71 5.60
N GLY A 192 0.98 -16.94 5.33
CA GLY A 192 1.45 -16.61 3.99
C GLY A 192 2.88 -17.06 3.77
N TRP A 193 3.18 -17.54 2.56
CA TRP A 193 4.52 -17.95 2.14
C TRP A 193 4.76 -17.55 0.68
N ALA A 194 5.99 -17.08 0.38
CA ALA A 194 6.39 -16.71 -0.98
C ALA A 194 7.88 -16.88 -1.21
N ASP A 195 8.30 -17.16 -2.45
CA ASP A 195 9.69 -17.32 -2.87
C ASP A 195 10.13 -16.38 -4.01
N GLN A 196 9.18 -15.70 -4.63
CA GLN A 196 9.42 -14.64 -5.60
C GLN A 196 8.43 -13.50 -5.39
N PHE A 197 8.76 -12.33 -5.93
CA PHE A 197 7.87 -11.18 -5.92
C PHE A 197 8.04 -10.36 -7.20
N ARG A 198 7.11 -9.46 -7.44
CA ARG A 198 7.10 -8.47 -8.49
C ARG A 198 6.59 -7.16 -7.91
N ASN A 199 7.40 -6.09 -8.02
CA ASN A 199 6.90 -4.73 -7.77
C ASN A 199 6.02 -4.26 -8.95
N GLU A 200 5.30 -3.16 -8.74
CA GLU A 200 4.48 -2.54 -9.78
C GLU A 200 5.30 -2.09 -11.01
N TRP A 201 6.58 -1.72 -10.82
CA TRP A 201 7.52 -1.32 -11.88
C TRP A 201 8.37 -2.47 -12.42
N ASP A 202 8.13 -3.71 -12.02
CA ASP A 202 8.85 -4.88 -12.51
C ASP A 202 8.12 -5.56 -13.66
N ASN A 203 8.88 -5.92 -14.69
CA ASN A 203 8.36 -6.61 -15.88
C ASN A 203 8.18 -8.11 -15.69
N ARG A 204 8.60 -8.68 -14.55
CA ARG A 204 8.50 -10.12 -14.24
C ARG A 204 8.67 -10.40 -12.75
N PHE A 205 8.24 -11.57 -12.32
CA PHE A 205 8.55 -12.10 -11.00
C PHE A 205 10.02 -12.48 -10.89
N ARG A 206 10.63 -12.19 -9.74
CA ARG A 206 12.06 -12.39 -9.47
C ARG A 206 12.27 -13.06 -8.12
N PRO A 207 13.35 -13.88 -7.94
CA PRO A 207 13.80 -14.29 -6.62
C PRO A 207 14.11 -13.08 -5.74
N MET A 208 13.83 -13.19 -4.45
CA MET A 208 14.15 -12.13 -3.48
C MET A 208 15.64 -12.16 -3.14
N THR A 209 16.22 -10.99 -2.95
CA THR A 209 17.62 -10.82 -2.54
C THR A 209 17.75 -9.80 -1.43
N ASN A 210 18.87 -9.79 -0.72
CA ASN A 210 19.17 -8.80 0.30
C ASN A 210 19.74 -7.47 -0.26
N ALA A 211 19.65 -7.28 -1.55
CA ALA A 211 20.17 -6.13 -2.25
C ALA A 211 19.18 -4.95 -2.26
N TRP A 212 19.67 -3.74 -1.96
CA TRP A 212 18.84 -2.52 -1.96
C TRP A 212 18.49 -2.01 -3.37
N HIS A 213 19.35 -2.32 -4.35
CA HIS A 213 19.13 -1.95 -5.74
C HIS A 213 18.82 -3.21 -6.54
N GLN A 214 17.65 -3.73 -6.32
CA GLN A 214 17.12 -4.98 -6.84
C GLN A 214 17.51 -5.26 -8.30
N ASN A 215 17.25 -4.32 -9.20
CA ASN A 215 17.46 -4.57 -10.62
C ASN A 215 18.95 -4.66 -10.97
N ARG A 216 19.79 -3.81 -10.40
CA ARG A 216 21.22 -3.82 -10.64
C ARG A 216 21.87 -5.10 -10.11
N GLU A 217 21.60 -5.43 -8.88
CA GLU A 217 22.23 -6.55 -8.18
C GLU A 217 21.65 -7.91 -8.59
N GLN A 218 20.42 -7.95 -9.06
CA GLN A 218 19.89 -9.15 -9.73
C GLN A 218 20.52 -9.39 -11.11
N TYR A 219 20.93 -8.33 -11.79
CA TYR A 219 21.60 -8.45 -13.07
C TYR A 219 23.09 -8.78 -12.96
N ASP A 220 23.77 -8.26 -11.97
CA ASP A 220 25.20 -8.51 -11.73
C ASP A 220 25.47 -9.67 -10.75
N GLY A 221 24.42 -10.21 -10.12
CA GLY A 221 24.51 -11.35 -9.20
C GLY A 221 25.14 -11.01 -7.86
N SER A 222 25.28 -9.72 -7.50
CA SER A 222 25.91 -9.30 -6.24
C SER A 222 25.02 -9.53 -5.00
N GLY A 223 23.71 -9.55 -5.17
CA GLY A 223 22.77 -9.80 -4.10
C GLY A 223 22.66 -11.27 -3.71
N ARG A 224 22.71 -11.57 -2.41
CA ARG A 224 22.49 -12.93 -1.91
C ARG A 224 21.01 -13.23 -1.84
N ARG A 225 20.63 -14.42 -2.30
CA ARG A 225 19.24 -14.85 -2.36
C ARG A 225 18.65 -15.04 -0.96
N ILE A 226 17.42 -14.57 -0.78
CA ILE A 226 16.51 -14.92 0.30
C ILE A 226 15.55 -15.97 -0.25
N ASP A 227 15.64 -17.20 0.29
CA ASP A 227 14.97 -18.35 -0.34
C ASP A 227 13.44 -18.23 -0.30
N PHE A 228 12.92 -17.69 0.80
CA PHE A 228 11.48 -17.44 0.98
C PHE A 228 11.23 -16.36 2.04
N VAL A 229 10.03 -15.84 2.01
CA VAL A 229 9.42 -15.05 3.11
C VAL A 229 8.17 -15.77 3.58
N HIS A 230 7.87 -15.67 4.86
CA HIS A 230 6.62 -16.18 5.41
C HIS A 230 6.11 -15.33 6.58
N SER A 231 4.83 -15.46 6.86
CA SER A 231 4.21 -14.73 7.97
C SER A 231 3.00 -15.47 8.51
N VAL A 232 2.78 -15.34 9.81
CA VAL A 232 1.54 -15.71 10.49
C VAL A 232 0.87 -14.42 10.95
N GLY A 233 -0.45 -14.35 10.79
CA GLY A 233 -1.25 -13.21 11.22
C GLY A 233 -2.54 -13.62 11.92
N ILE A 234 -3.00 -12.75 12.78
CA ILE A 234 -4.32 -12.84 13.41
C ILE A 234 -5.00 -11.47 13.31
N ARG A 235 -6.27 -11.47 12.91
CA ARG A 235 -7.11 -10.28 12.87
C ARG A 235 -8.42 -10.56 13.58
N TYR A 236 -8.82 -9.64 14.44
CA TYR A 236 -10.12 -9.67 15.11
C TYR A 236 -10.89 -8.39 14.80
N GLU A 237 -12.03 -8.51 14.15
CA GLU A 237 -12.96 -7.43 13.84
C GLU A 237 -14.13 -7.47 14.81
N ALA A 238 -14.17 -6.53 15.77
CA ALA A 238 -15.31 -6.38 16.66
C ALA A 238 -16.55 -5.82 15.92
N ASN A 239 -16.30 -5.01 14.91
CA ASN A 239 -17.26 -4.49 13.93
C ASN A 239 -16.50 -3.92 12.73
N ALA A 240 -17.21 -3.42 11.71
CA ALA A 240 -16.60 -2.91 10.46
C ALA A 240 -15.54 -1.80 10.67
N ASP A 241 -15.65 -1.05 11.76
CA ASP A 241 -14.83 0.13 12.04
C ASP A 241 -13.86 -0.06 13.23
N SER A 242 -13.81 -1.28 13.79
CA SER A 242 -12.99 -1.56 14.98
C SER A 242 -12.38 -2.94 14.91
N TYR A 243 -11.05 -2.98 14.83
CA TYR A 243 -10.30 -4.22 14.69
C TYR A 243 -8.94 -4.16 15.40
N VAL A 244 -8.40 -5.34 15.65
CA VAL A 244 -6.99 -5.54 16.01
C VAL A 244 -6.40 -6.52 15.00
N ASP A 245 -5.23 -6.19 14.47
CA ASP A 245 -4.47 -7.01 13.54
C ASP A 245 -3.04 -7.16 14.06
N ALA A 246 -2.54 -8.37 14.14
CA ALA A 246 -1.18 -8.64 14.61
C ALA A 246 -0.54 -9.73 13.77
N GLY A 247 0.78 -9.68 13.63
CA GLY A 247 1.49 -10.68 12.87
C GLY A 247 2.99 -10.72 13.16
N VAL A 248 3.56 -11.85 12.82
CA VAL A 248 5.01 -12.11 12.85
C VAL A 248 5.42 -12.73 11.52
N GLY A 249 6.61 -12.39 11.04
CA GLY A 249 7.11 -12.92 9.77
C GLY A 249 8.62 -12.92 9.69
N GLU A 250 9.13 -13.68 8.74
CA GLU A 250 10.56 -13.84 8.50
C GLU A 250 10.84 -13.83 6.98
N GLY A 251 11.85 -13.05 6.59
CA GLY A 251 12.62 -13.27 5.37
C GLY A 251 13.79 -14.17 5.69
N ASN A 252 13.82 -15.38 5.13
CA ASN A 252 14.74 -16.45 5.52
C ASN A 252 16.20 -15.99 5.61
N ARG A 253 16.79 -16.09 6.80
CA ARG A 253 18.18 -15.71 7.12
C ARG A 253 18.48 -14.21 6.93
N TYR A 254 17.44 -13.39 6.64
CA TYR A 254 17.60 -11.97 6.38
C TYR A 254 17.04 -11.10 7.51
N ARG A 255 15.75 -11.25 7.83
CA ARG A 255 15.07 -10.36 8.76
C ARG A 255 13.83 -11.02 9.37
N ARG A 256 13.56 -10.69 10.64
CA ARG A 256 12.28 -10.98 11.32
C ARG A 256 11.55 -9.70 11.63
N ASN A 257 10.23 -9.72 11.48
CA ASN A 257 9.34 -8.62 11.84
C ASN A 257 8.20 -9.11 12.73
N ALA A 258 7.72 -8.22 13.60
CA ALA A 258 6.44 -8.36 14.30
C ALA A 258 5.72 -7.01 14.23
N GLN A 259 4.41 -7.03 14.04
CA GLN A 259 3.60 -5.82 14.01
C GLN A 259 2.25 -5.99 14.69
N VAL A 260 1.69 -4.89 15.12
CA VAL A 260 0.33 -4.81 15.64
C VAL A 260 -0.30 -3.50 15.20
N THR A 261 -1.57 -3.58 14.80
CA THR A 261 -2.44 -2.43 14.53
C THR A 261 -3.72 -2.59 15.32
N ALA A 262 -4.19 -1.52 15.93
CA ALA A 262 -5.50 -1.47 16.57
C ALA A 262 -6.23 -0.21 16.11
N THR A 263 -7.44 -0.38 15.59
CA THR A 263 -8.31 0.72 15.16
C THR A 263 -9.65 0.64 15.87
N ARG A 264 -10.15 1.78 16.32
CA ARG A 264 -11.49 1.90 16.87
C ARG A 264 -12.16 3.19 16.43
N ALA A 265 -13.42 3.07 15.99
CA ALA A 265 -14.26 4.20 15.66
C ALA A 265 -15.43 4.34 16.63
N TRP A 266 -15.80 5.57 16.90
CA TRP A 266 -16.93 5.95 17.74
C TRP A 266 -17.84 6.89 16.97
N GLN A 267 -19.11 6.51 16.84
CA GLN A 267 -20.14 7.37 16.29
C GLN A 267 -20.63 8.35 17.35
N LEU A 268 -20.62 9.63 17.02
CA LEU A 268 -21.10 10.68 17.91
C LEU A 268 -22.57 11.04 17.64
N ALA A 269 -23.24 11.64 18.61
CA ALA A 269 -24.64 12.04 18.50
C ALA A 269 -24.90 13.07 17.36
N ASN A 270 -23.91 13.87 17.01
CA ASN A 270 -23.99 14.86 15.92
C ASN A 270 -23.66 14.28 14.53
N SER A 271 -23.75 12.97 14.35
CA SER A 271 -23.37 12.25 13.12
C SER A 271 -21.88 12.35 12.77
N GLY A 272 -21.04 12.83 13.68
CA GLY A 272 -19.59 12.79 13.54
C GLY A 272 -19.03 11.43 13.93
N THR A 273 -17.86 11.11 13.40
CA THR A 273 -17.12 9.88 13.75
C THR A 273 -15.74 10.26 14.25
N ILE A 274 -15.35 9.75 15.41
CA ILE A 274 -13.95 9.77 15.87
C ILE A 274 -13.35 8.40 15.57
N THR A 275 -12.17 8.39 14.97
CA THR A 275 -11.39 7.15 14.75
C THR A 275 -10.02 7.32 15.39
N ALA A 276 -9.60 6.34 16.19
CA ALA A 276 -8.26 6.25 16.71
C ALA A 276 -7.57 4.99 16.17
N THR A 277 -6.35 5.14 15.70
CA THR A 277 -5.51 4.04 15.22
C THR A 277 -4.16 4.07 15.94
N GLY A 278 -3.72 2.92 16.44
CA GLY A 278 -2.39 2.70 16.96
C GLY A 278 -1.66 1.64 16.14
N TYR A 279 -0.40 1.87 15.87
CA TYR A 279 0.46 0.96 15.12
C TYR A 279 1.81 0.79 15.81
N GLY A 280 2.30 -0.44 15.85
CA GLY A 280 3.63 -0.80 16.33
C GLY A 280 4.29 -1.81 15.40
N LEU A 281 5.55 -1.57 15.08
CA LEU A 281 6.42 -2.48 14.33
C LEU A 281 7.71 -2.71 15.11
N TRP A 282 8.13 -3.95 15.16
CA TRP A 282 9.46 -4.37 15.58
C TRP A 282 10.11 -5.17 14.46
N GLY A 283 11.44 -4.99 14.28
CA GLY A 283 12.23 -5.73 13.33
C GLY A 283 13.63 -6.03 13.83
N ARG A 284 14.24 -7.06 13.25
CA ARG A 284 15.62 -7.45 13.53
C ARG A 284 16.23 -8.14 12.32
N TYR A 285 17.39 -7.67 11.89
CA TYR A 285 18.18 -8.35 10.87
C TYR A 285 18.84 -9.62 11.41
N GLU A 286 18.98 -10.61 10.54
CA GLU A 286 19.78 -11.80 10.77
C GLU A 286 21.21 -11.59 10.27
N ALA A 287 22.21 -12.02 11.03
CA ALA A 287 23.63 -11.82 10.66
C ALA A 287 24.03 -12.50 9.34
N ALA A 288 23.31 -13.54 8.94
CA ALA A 288 23.65 -14.32 7.74
C ALA A 288 23.46 -13.55 6.43
N LEU A 289 22.37 -12.80 6.29
CA LEU A 289 22.04 -12.04 5.08
C LEU A 289 21.74 -10.57 5.35
N GLY A 290 21.59 -10.16 6.58
CA GLY A 290 21.35 -8.77 6.94
C GLY A 290 22.53 -7.86 6.62
N PRO A 291 22.30 -6.56 6.50
CA PRO A 291 23.35 -5.57 6.19
C PRO A 291 24.30 -5.30 7.36
N VAL A 292 23.98 -5.78 8.56
CA VAL A 292 24.74 -5.49 9.79
C VAL A 292 25.39 -6.74 10.34
N ALA A 293 26.64 -6.62 10.80
CA ALA A 293 27.40 -7.74 11.35
C ALA A 293 26.88 -8.19 12.72
N ALA A 294 26.33 -7.27 13.51
CA ALA A 294 25.73 -7.54 14.82
C ALA A 294 24.27 -7.08 14.81
N PRO A 295 23.31 -7.99 14.59
CA PRO A 295 21.91 -7.63 14.44
C PRO A 295 21.38 -6.97 15.71
N ARG A 296 20.76 -5.81 15.56
CA ARG A 296 20.08 -5.06 16.61
C ARG A 296 18.60 -4.96 16.31
N ASN A 297 17.87 -4.65 17.37
CA ASN A 297 16.43 -4.41 17.25
C ASN A 297 16.19 -3.00 16.71
N GLU A 298 15.26 -2.88 15.80
CA GLU A 298 14.66 -1.62 15.41
C GLU A 298 13.14 -1.67 15.66
N TRP A 299 12.54 -0.53 15.88
CA TRP A 299 11.10 -0.46 16.13
C TRP A 299 10.53 0.90 15.74
N HIS A 300 9.24 0.91 15.50
CA HIS A 300 8.44 2.09 15.29
C HIS A 300 7.13 1.98 16.06
N ALA A 301 6.68 3.09 16.60
CA ALA A 301 5.35 3.22 17.16
C ALA A 301 4.72 4.51 16.66
N SER A 302 3.50 4.44 16.18
CA SER A 302 2.72 5.60 15.77
C SER A 302 1.25 5.44 16.15
N GLY A 303 0.56 6.56 16.20
CA GLY A 303 -0.88 6.59 16.42
C GLY A 303 -1.49 7.85 15.83
N SER A 304 -2.76 7.76 15.50
CA SER A 304 -3.53 8.90 15.00
C SER A 304 -4.92 8.94 15.60
N VAL A 305 -5.48 10.15 15.64
CA VAL A 305 -6.89 10.40 15.95
C VAL A 305 -7.45 11.25 14.82
N GLY A 306 -8.53 10.78 14.21
CA GLY A 306 -9.29 11.49 13.19
C GLY A 306 -10.68 11.85 13.66
N TYR A 307 -11.22 12.94 13.15
CA TYR A 307 -12.62 13.35 13.30
C TYR A 307 -13.21 13.67 11.94
N ALA A 308 -14.33 13.03 11.62
CA ALA A 308 -15.07 13.25 10.39
C ALA A 308 -16.51 13.68 10.70
N THR A 309 -16.98 14.72 10.01
CA THR A 309 -18.37 15.18 10.11
C THR A 309 -18.82 15.86 8.82
N GLY A 310 -19.92 15.39 8.23
CA GLY A 310 -20.37 15.89 6.94
C GLY A 310 -19.26 15.82 5.87
N PRO A 311 -18.94 16.96 5.19
CA PRO A 311 -17.89 17.01 4.17
C PRO A 311 -16.48 17.19 4.75
N PHE A 312 -16.31 17.37 6.04
CA PHE A 312 -15.07 17.75 6.68
C PHE A 312 -14.42 16.59 7.44
N THR A 313 -13.11 16.47 7.30
CA THR A 313 -12.32 15.52 8.11
C THR A 313 -11.00 16.17 8.54
N VAL A 314 -10.57 15.90 9.76
CA VAL A 314 -9.26 16.28 10.30
C VAL A 314 -8.62 15.10 10.99
N SER A 315 -7.29 15.07 11.03
CA SER A 315 -6.55 14.07 11.82
C SER A 315 -5.27 14.64 12.40
N LEU A 316 -4.82 14.04 13.50
CA LEU A 316 -3.52 14.25 14.11
C LEU A 316 -2.85 12.91 14.29
N GLY A 317 -1.59 12.79 13.87
CA GLY A 317 -0.75 11.60 14.00
C GLY A 317 0.54 11.92 14.73
N LEU A 318 1.00 10.97 15.55
CA LEU A 318 2.29 11.02 16.25
C LEU A 318 3.06 9.74 15.97
N GLY A 319 4.40 9.82 15.89
CA GLY A 319 5.24 8.64 15.70
C GLY A 319 6.62 8.80 16.32
N VAL A 320 7.24 7.67 16.63
CA VAL A 320 8.62 7.56 17.12
C VAL A 320 9.29 6.38 16.48
N THR A 321 10.54 6.55 16.03
CA THR A 321 11.33 5.52 15.36
C THR A 321 12.67 5.30 16.05
N HIS A 322 13.08 4.06 16.13
CA HIS A 322 14.40 3.63 16.57
C HIS A 322 14.97 2.62 15.58
N ALA A 323 15.98 3.03 14.81
CA ALA A 323 16.60 2.23 13.75
C ALA A 323 18.13 2.44 13.71
N PRO A 324 18.86 2.09 14.80
CA PRO A 324 20.23 2.57 15.06
C PRO A 324 21.27 2.06 14.06
N ASP A 325 21.05 0.92 13.44
CA ASP A 325 22.07 0.28 12.59
C ASP A 325 21.85 0.58 11.10
N SER A 326 20.59 0.76 10.69
CA SER A 326 20.23 1.02 9.31
C SER A 326 20.03 2.51 9.01
N GLY A 327 19.92 3.34 10.06
CA GLY A 327 19.61 4.75 9.93
C GLY A 327 18.15 5.03 9.55
N GLU A 328 17.47 4.11 8.94
CA GLU A 328 16.06 4.15 8.58
C GLU A 328 15.38 2.82 8.92
N LEU A 329 14.18 2.88 9.48
CA LEU A 329 13.40 1.69 9.78
C LEU A 329 13.11 0.90 8.50
N ASN A 330 13.41 -0.38 8.51
CA ASN A 330 13.02 -1.26 7.43
C ASN A 330 11.85 -2.14 7.87
N PHE A 331 10.68 -1.91 7.30
CA PHE A 331 9.47 -2.70 7.56
C PHE A 331 9.28 -3.87 6.58
N ARG A 332 10.16 -4.04 5.60
CA ARG A 332 10.08 -5.09 4.59
C ARG A 332 10.82 -6.34 5.03
N LEU A 333 10.24 -7.50 4.78
CA LEU A 333 10.90 -8.80 5.03
C LEU A 333 12.06 -9.06 4.08
N THR A 334 12.08 -8.38 2.94
CA THR A 334 13.24 -8.18 2.07
C THR A 334 13.23 -6.74 1.57
N PRO A 335 14.34 -6.20 1.04
CA PRO A 335 14.34 -4.85 0.47
C PRO A 335 13.27 -4.60 -0.60
N TRP A 336 12.75 -5.64 -1.22
CA TRP A 336 11.84 -5.58 -2.35
C TRP A 336 10.53 -6.34 -2.14
N ALA A 337 10.50 -7.30 -1.23
CA ALA A 337 9.27 -7.97 -0.84
C ALA A 337 8.53 -7.04 0.13
N ASN A 338 7.71 -6.22 -0.44
CA ASN A 338 7.03 -5.14 0.24
C ASN A 338 5.91 -5.65 1.15
N SER A 339 5.77 -5.04 2.31
CA SER A 339 4.67 -5.32 3.25
C SER A 339 3.84 -4.07 3.56
N ASP A 340 3.84 -3.08 2.65
CA ASP A 340 3.22 -1.78 2.86
C ASP A 340 1.73 -1.87 3.21
N ASN A 341 0.99 -2.79 2.61
CA ASN A 341 -0.44 -2.95 2.92
C ASN A 341 -0.69 -3.40 4.36
N ARG A 342 0.30 -4.03 4.98
CA ARG A 342 0.23 -4.45 6.38
C ARG A 342 0.87 -3.43 7.30
N ASN A 343 1.64 -2.52 6.74
CA ASN A 343 2.28 -1.44 7.44
C ASN A 343 1.31 -0.25 7.52
N GLN A 344 1.01 0.18 8.73
CA GLN A 344 0.06 1.27 8.99
C GLN A 344 0.70 2.39 9.79
N ILE A 345 1.87 2.85 9.35
CA ILE A 345 2.53 4.03 9.91
C ILE A 345 1.64 5.25 9.71
N GLN A 346 1.27 5.92 10.81
CA GLN A 346 0.26 6.97 10.80
C GLN A 346 0.80 8.36 10.40
N THR A 347 2.09 8.46 10.08
CA THR A 347 2.79 9.75 9.94
C THR A 347 3.50 9.92 8.60
N TRP A 348 3.25 9.06 7.63
CA TRP A 348 3.85 9.15 6.29
C TRP A 348 3.49 10.43 5.55
N GLY A 349 4.47 10.94 4.78
CA GLY A 349 4.31 11.99 3.79
C GLY A 349 4.36 11.44 2.35
N GLN A 350 4.15 12.32 1.38
CA GLN A 350 4.28 11.97 -0.04
C GLN A 350 5.75 11.81 -0.47
N LEU A 351 6.67 12.46 0.23
CA LEU A 351 8.08 12.55 -0.14
C LEU A 351 9.02 11.86 0.85
N ASP A 352 8.61 11.73 2.12
CA ASP A 352 9.38 11.06 3.16
C ASP A 352 8.47 10.29 4.13
N ASP A 353 8.92 9.11 4.53
CA ASP A 353 8.18 8.24 5.45
C ASP A 353 8.37 8.65 6.92
N PHE A 354 9.32 9.55 7.20
CA PHE A 354 9.66 10.03 8.55
C PHE A 354 9.99 8.91 9.55
N VAL A 355 10.65 7.86 9.07
CA VAL A 355 11.00 6.65 9.85
C VAL A 355 12.50 6.49 10.12
N TRP A 356 13.25 7.59 10.16
CA TRP A 356 14.68 7.63 10.42
C TRP A 356 15.00 7.41 11.91
N ASP A 357 16.21 6.92 12.20
CA ASP A 357 16.61 6.66 13.61
C ASP A 357 16.48 7.92 14.47
N GLY A 358 15.85 7.75 15.61
CA GLY A 358 15.59 8.80 16.58
C GLY A 358 14.44 9.76 16.24
N THR A 359 13.83 9.63 15.04
CA THR A 359 12.73 10.52 14.63
C THR A 359 11.58 10.49 15.63
N LYS A 360 11.14 11.67 16.00
CA LYS A 360 9.83 11.94 16.55
C LYS A 360 9.07 12.75 15.50
N VAL A 361 7.82 12.41 15.23
CA VAL A 361 7.06 13.01 14.14
C VAL A 361 5.66 13.38 14.58
N LEU A 362 5.21 14.55 14.11
CA LEU A 362 3.83 15.03 14.21
C LEU A 362 3.31 15.24 12.79
N LYS A 363 2.13 14.73 12.50
CA LYS A 363 1.38 14.97 11.28
C LYS A 363 0.02 15.57 11.64
N ALA A 364 -0.39 16.62 10.93
CA ALA A 364 -1.74 17.15 10.96
C ALA A 364 -2.30 17.16 9.54
N ALA A 365 -3.54 16.71 9.36
CA ALA A 365 -4.17 16.71 8.05
C ALA A 365 -5.63 17.16 8.15
N ALA A 366 -6.11 17.78 7.07
CA ALA A 366 -7.51 18.16 6.90
C ALA A 366 -7.94 17.94 5.45
N SER A 367 -9.20 17.54 5.24
CA SER A 367 -9.81 17.50 3.92
C SER A 367 -11.25 17.98 3.95
N TYR A 368 -11.71 18.43 2.78
CA TYR A 368 -13.05 18.97 2.62
C TYR A 368 -13.63 18.62 1.25
N GLN A 369 -14.83 18.03 1.25
CA GLN A 369 -15.61 17.73 0.04
C GLN A 369 -16.32 19.00 -0.44
N ILE A 370 -15.68 19.77 -1.32
CA ILE A 370 -16.21 21.06 -1.81
C ILE A 370 -17.23 20.92 -2.92
N GLY A 371 -17.37 19.72 -3.47
CA GLY A 371 -18.13 19.50 -4.72
C GLY A 371 -19.57 19.92 -4.68
N SER A 372 -20.25 19.77 -3.54
CA SER A 372 -21.64 20.22 -3.37
C SER A 372 -21.82 21.73 -3.47
N TYR A 373 -20.79 22.51 -3.15
CA TYR A 373 -20.84 23.99 -3.18
C TYR A 373 -20.57 24.57 -4.57
N VAL A 374 -19.82 23.84 -5.39
CA VAL A 374 -19.41 24.30 -6.72
C VAL A 374 -20.11 23.56 -7.85
N GLY A 375 -21.12 22.75 -7.55
CA GLY A 375 -21.88 21.99 -8.55
C GLY A 375 -21.07 20.85 -9.20
N MET A 376 -20.00 20.37 -8.55
CA MET A 376 -19.14 19.28 -9.00
C MET A 376 -19.07 18.15 -7.95
N PRO A 377 -20.16 17.36 -7.77
CA PRO A 377 -20.16 16.27 -6.79
C PRO A 377 -18.95 15.35 -6.98
N GLY A 378 -18.20 15.07 -5.92
CA GLY A 378 -16.96 14.28 -5.96
C GLY A 378 -15.67 15.10 -5.98
N LEU A 379 -15.74 16.44 -6.00
CA LEU A 379 -14.57 17.30 -5.86
C LEU A 379 -14.19 17.45 -4.38
N ALA A 380 -12.92 17.19 -4.06
CA ALA A 380 -12.36 17.30 -2.73
C ALA A 380 -11.01 18.03 -2.74
N VAL A 381 -10.71 18.69 -1.63
CA VAL A 381 -9.40 19.29 -1.36
C VAL A 381 -8.84 18.76 -0.06
N GLY A 382 -7.53 18.64 0.02
CA GLY A 382 -6.83 18.20 1.23
C GLY A 382 -5.52 18.93 1.43
N ILE A 383 -5.09 18.97 2.68
CA ILE A 383 -3.78 19.48 3.11
C ILE A 383 -3.26 18.60 4.24
N SER A 384 -1.96 18.29 4.22
CA SER A 384 -1.26 17.77 5.39
C SER A 384 0.03 18.53 5.65
N GLY A 385 0.40 18.64 6.92
CA GLY A 385 1.68 19.15 7.37
C GLY A 385 2.34 18.13 8.29
N ILE A 386 3.61 17.84 8.03
CA ILE A 386 4.39 16.86 8.78
C ILE A 386 5.66 17.53 9.28
N GLN A 387 5.97 17.33 10.56
CA GLN A 387 7.20 17.79 11.19
C GLN A 387 7.89 16.62 11.87
N GLY A 388 9.09 16.28 11.38
CA GLY A 388 10.01 15.35 12.03
C GLY A 388 11.12 16.11 12.74
N TRP A 389 11.51 15.66 13.92
CA TRP A 389 12.64 16.19 14.69
C TRP A 389 13.41 15.09 15.40
N ALA A 390 14.54 15.43 15.98
CA ALA A 390 15.46 14.51 16.66
C ALA A 390 15.99 13.36 15.76
N MET A 391 15.93 13.56 14.44
CA MET A 391 16.44 12.63 13.45
C MET A 391 17.96 12.56 13.58
N LYS A 392 18.50 11.40 13.89
CA LYS A 392 19.96 11.23 14.05
C LYS A 392 20.63 11.24 12.69
N ASN A 393 21.62 12.10 12.54
CA ASN A 393 22.43 12.21 11.34
C ASN A 393 23.90 11.91 11.70
N PRO A 394 24.46 10.79 11.27
CA PRO A 394 25.84 10.42 11.61
C PRO A 394 26.84 11.54 11.30
N GLY A 395 27.62 11.95 12.29
CA GLY A 395 28.63 13.01 12.16
C GLY A 395 28.11 14.44 12.16
N ARG A 396 26.80 14.68 12.25
CA ARG A 396 26.21 16.03 12.20
C ARG A 396 25.24 16.35 13.38
N GLY A 397 25.00 15.38 14.26
CA GLY A 397 24.06 15.54 15.38
C GLY A 397 22.61 15.34 14.95
N ASN A 398 21.66 15.84 15.76
CA ASN A 398 20.25 15.72 15.45
C ASN A 398 19.81 16.77 14.43
N THR A 399 18.93 16.39 13.54
CA THR A 399 18.35 17.23 12.50
C THR A 399 16.82 17.14 12.48
N SER A 400 16.20 17.87 11.58
CA SER A 400 14.74 17.88 11.38
C SER A 400 14.40 17.96 9.89
N ALA A 401 13.19 17.55 9.57
CA ALA A 401 12.59 17.75 8.26
C ALA A 401 11.12 18.12 8.40
N ASN A 402 10.58 18.83 7.42
CA ASN A 402 9.15 19.10 7.34
C ASN A 402 8.64 18.90 5.92
N GLU A 403 7.38 18.51 5.83
CA GLU A 403 6.70 18.29 4.57
C GLU A 403 5.31 18.93 4.59
N ILE A 404 4.90 19.47 3.47
CA ILE A 404 3.54 19.95 3.24
C ILE A 404 3.05 19.29 1.96
N ASP A 405 1.91 18.61 2.07
CA ASP A 405 1.23 17.96 0.96
C ASP A 405 -0.12 18.60 0.73
N LEU A 406 -0.47 18.79 -0.53
CA LEU A 406 -1.78 19.23 -0.95
C LEU A 406 -2.42 18.16 -1.85
N SER A 407 -3.74 18.11 -1.87
CA SER A 407 -4.48 17.28 -2.80
C SER A 407 -5.70 18.01 -3.36
N LEU A 408 -5.94 17.84 -4.64
CA LEU A 408 -7.18 18.19 -5.31
C LEU A 408 -7.62 16.95 -6.08
N THR A 409 -8.74 16.36 -5.71
CA THR A 409 -9.27 15.15 -6.35
C THR A 409 -10.69 15.39 -6.86
N TYR A 410 -11.00 14.77 -7.99
CA TYR A 410 -12.33 14.83 -8.57
C TYR A 410 -12.73 13.46 -9.14
N ASP A 411 -13.78 12.87 -8.56
CA ASP A 411 -14.38 11.63 -9.04
C ASP A 411 -15.70 11.93 -9.74
N VAL A 412 -15.80 11.62 -11.01
CA VAL A 412 -17.03 11.78 -11.77
C VAL A 412 -18.07 10.77 -11.31
N LYS A 413 -19.09 11.25 -10.57
CA LYS A 413 -20.09 10.39 -9.93
C LYS A 413 -21.24 10.00 -10.86
N GLU A 414 -21.48 10.76 -11.92
CA GLU A 414 -22.65 10.60 -12.80
C GLU A 414 -22.31 10.90 -14.28
N GLY A 415 -23.23 10.55 -15.19
CA GLY A 415 -23.11 10.82 -16.62
C GLY A 415 -22.21 9.83 -17.37
N ALA A 416 -21.86 10.20 -18.60
CA ALA A 416 -21.10 9.34 -19.52
C ALA A 416 -19.66 9.06 -19.08
N LEU A 417 -19.10 9.92 -18.22
CA LEU A 417 -17.74 9.79 -17.67
C LEU A 417 -17.73 9.26 -16.23
N LYS A 418 -18.83 8.67 -15.77
CA LYS A 418 -18.87 8.03 -14.43
C LYS A 418 -17.75 7.01 -14.29
N GLY A 419 -16.99 7.11 -13.18
CA GLY A 419 -15.82 6.26 -12.91
C GLY A 419 -14.49 6.86 -13.39
N VAL A 420 -14.50 8.05 -14.01
CA VAL A 420 -13.28 8.81 -14.26
C VAL A 420 -12.88 9.55 -12.99
N GLY A 421 -11.62 9.40 -12.59
CA GLY A 421 -11.00 10.11 -11.47
C GLY A 421 -9.88 11.02 -11.96
N PHE A 422 -9.70 12.16 -11.31
CA PHE A 422 -8.58 13.08 -11.51
C PHE A 422 -7.98 13.45 -10.17
N GLY A 423 -6.65 13.54 -10.11
CA GLY A 423 -5.94 13.98 -8.92
C GLY A 423 -4.74 14.84 -9.24
N ILE A 424 -4.51 15.88 -8.44
CA ILE A 424 -3.33 16.73 -8.45
C ILE A 424 -2.77 16.76 -7.02
N PHE A 425 -1.50 16.40 -6.86
CA PHE A 425 -0.88 16.20 -5.57
C PHE A 425 0.47 16.92 -5.50
N PRO A 426 0.48 18.24 -5.22
CA PRO A 426 1.71 18.96 -4.95
C PRO A 426 2.23 18.65 -3.55
N ALA A 427 3.54 18.47 -3.43
CA ALA A 427 4.21 18.25 -2.15
C ALA A 427 5.53 19.03 -2.07
N ARG A 428 5.92 19.42 -0.88
CA ARG A 428 7.17 20.11 -0.60
C ARG A 428 7.80 19.59 0.67
N LEU A 429 9.00 19.00 0.53
CA LEU A 429 9.85 18.56 1.63
C LEU A 429 11.00 19.55 1.83
N ARG A 430 11.27 19.90 3.07
CA ARG A 430 12.45 20.64 3.51
C ARG A 430 13.23 19.80 4.50
N THR A 431 14.52 19.61 4.23
CA THR A 431 15.44 18.85 5.06
C THR A 431 16.59 19.77 5.50
N ASN A 432 17.06 19.65 6.71
CA ASN A 432 18.21 20.40 7.17
C ASN A 432 19.53 19.65 6.89
N GLY A 433 19.73 19.22 5.65
CA GLY A 433 20.91 18.47 5.21
C GLY A 433 21.02 17.05 5.80
N PHE A 434 19.91 16.44 6.03
CA PHE A 434 19.73 15.15 6.67
C PHE A 434 20.07 13.97 5.73
N TYR A 435 20.97 13.06 6.14
CA TYR A 435 21.42 11.87 5.40
C TYR A 435 21.72 12.11 3.91
N GLY A 436 22.19 13.31 3.55
CA GLY A 436 22.39 13.66 2.14
C GLY A 436 21.09 13.85 1.36
N LYS A 437 19.93 13.79 2.01
CA LYS A 437 18.65 14.13 1.35
C LYS A 437 18.58 15.65 1.12
N SER A 438 18.20 16.01 -0.07
CA SER A 438 17.97 17.40 -0.49
C SER A 438 16.52 17.81 -0.30
N ASP A 439 16.30 19.10 -0.25
CA ASP A 439 14.95 19.68 -0.38
C ASP A 439 14.29 19.24 -1.69
N ARG A 440 12.99 18.97 -1.66
CA ARG A 440 12.23 18.48 -2.82
C ARG A 440 10.93 19.25 -2.99
N ASN A 441 10.59 19.48 -4.25
CA ASN A 441 9.23 19.84 -4.65
C ASN A 441 8.74 18.75 -5.61
N ASP A 442 7.49 18.34 -5.48
CA ASP A 442 6.90 17.26 -6.29
C ASP A 442 5.49 17.65 -6.72
N VAL A 443 5.12 17.28 -7.91
CA VAL A 443 3.73 17.33 -8.38
C VAL A 443 3.41 16.03 -9.08
N LYS A 444 2.40 15.33 -8.57
CA LYS A 444 1.81 14.16 -9.24
C LYS A 444 0.48 14.56 -9.87
N LEU A 445 0.25 14.10 -11.10
CA LEU A 445 -1.02 14.21 -11.81
C LEU A 445 -1.48 12.80 -12.15
N ILE A 446 -2.71 12.47 -11.79
CA ILE A 446 -3.29 11.17 -12.07
C ILE A 446 -4.65 11.39 -12.71
N ALA A 447 -4.89 10.71 -13.82
CA ALA A 447 -6.22 10.58 -14.41
C ALA A 447 -6.51 9.10 -14.62
N SER A 448 -7.58 8.59 -14.03
CA SER A 448 -7.89 7.17 -14.06
C SER A 448 -9.33 6.92 -14.50
N TYR A 449 -9.53 5.73 -15.04
CA TYR A 449 -10.86 5.19 -15.33
C TYR A 449 -10.85 3.69 -15.07
N SER A 450 -11.88 3.22 -14.39
CA SER A 450 -12.08 1.79 -14.16
C SER A 450 -13.54 1.41 -14.41
N LYS A 451 -13.73 0.25 -15.03
CA LYS A 451 -15.06 -0.30 -15.29
C LYS A 451 -15.06 -1.82 -15.11
N THR A 452 -15.98 -2.27 -14.26
CA THR A 452 -16.24 -3.69 -14.02
C THR A 452 -17.49 -4.13 -14.78
N PHE A 453 -17.42 -5.33 -15.36
CA PHE A 453 -18.46 -5.97 -16.16
C PHE A 453 -18.91 -7.29 -15.52
#